data_22b275d93bc0565c54efb0652fe12f6a
#
_entry.id   22b275d93bc0565c54efb0652fe12f6a
#
_cell.length_a   1.000
_cell.length_b   1.000
_cell.length_c   1.000
_cell.angle_alpha   90.00
_cell.angle_beta   90.00
_cell.angle_gamma   90.00
#
_symmetry.space_group_name_H-M   'P 1'
#
loop_
_entity.id
_entity.type
_entity.pdbx_description
1 polymer ?
#
loop_
_entity_poly.entity_id
_entity_poly.type
_entity_poly.pdbx_seq_one_letter_code
_entity_poly.pdbx_strand_id
1 'polypeptide(L)'
;MYKLVLIRHGESEWNKANLFTGWTDVDLSEKGIKEAKDGGKLLKEEGYTFDIAFTSVLKRAIRTLNLALDELDLMWIPVVKSWRLNERHYGALQGLNKAETAEKYGDEQVLIWRRSYDVPPPALKEDDERYPGNDPKYANLDKRTLPFNECLKDTVERFLPYWHDQIAPAIKEGKKGTG
;
A
#
# COMPACT_ATOMS: atom_id res chain seq x y z
N MET A 1 12.43 23.04 9.71
CA MET A 1 11.41 22.10 10.27
C MET A 1 11.15 21.00 9.28
N TYR A 2 11.22 19.77 9.74
CA TYR A 2 10.91 18.60 8.92
C TYR A 2 9.39 18.32 8.94
N LYS A 3 8.79 17.99 7.80
CA LYS A 3 7.38 17.65 7.72
C LYS A 3 7.21 16.32 6.99
N LEU A 4 6.44 15.43 7.58
CA LEU A 4 6.04 14.16 6.99
C LEU A 4 4.52 14.12 6.96
N VAL A 5 3.95 13.90 5.78
CA VAL A 5 2.51 13.71 5.62
C VAL A 5 2.28 12.30 5.09
N LEU A 6 1.41 11.56 5.77
CA LEU A 6 1.00 10.22 5.39
C LEU A 6 -0.39 10.30 4.76
N ILE A 7 -0.52 9.78 3.55
CA ILE A 7 -1.80 9.74 2.82
C ILE A 7 -2.18 8.28 2.62
N ARG A 8 -3.41 7.93 3.00
CA ARG A 8 -4.00 6.65 2.66
C ARG A 8 -4.63 6.74 1.27
N HIS A 9 -4.52 5.67 0.46
CA HIS A 9 -5.20 5.63 -0.83
C HIS A 9 -6.73 5.71 -0.66
N GLY A 10 -7.41 6.22 -1.68
CA GLY A 10 -8.86 6.27 -1.72
C GLY A 10 -9.49 4.87 -1.84
N GLU A 11 -10.82 4.81 -1.80
CA GLU A 11 -11.55 3.55 -1.95
C GLU A 11 -11.14 2.84 -3.25
N SER A 12 -10.77 1.56 -3.14
CA SER A 12 -10.49 0.71 -4.30
C SER A 12 -11.76 -0.03 -4.74
N GLU A 13 -11.74 -0.58 -5.96
CA GLU A 13 -12.85 -1.41 -6.47
C GLU A 13 -13.13 -2.59 -5.53
N TRP A 14 -12.09 -3.19 -4.95
CA TRP A 14 -12.26 -4.31 -4.03
C TRP A 14 -12.63 -3.88 -2.61
N ASN A 15 -12.30 -2.68 -2.17
CA ASN A 15 -12.88 -2.13 -0.93
C ASN A 15 -14.40 -2.00 -1.09
N LYS A 16 -14.84 -1.47 -2.23
CA LYS A 16 -16.26 -1.33 -2.56
C LYS A 16 -16.97 -2.69 -2.61
N ALA A 17 -16.32 -3.71 -3.17
CA ALA A 17 -16.84 -5.07 -3.26
C ALA A 17 -16.66 -5.89 -1.97
N ASN A 18 -16.02 -5.35 -0.95
CA ASN A 18 -15.73 -6.02 0.33
C ASN A 18 -14.86 -7.28 0.16
N LEU A 19 -13.84 -7.20 -0.70
CA LEU A 19 -12.90 -8.28 -0.95
C LEU A 19 -11.55 -8.01 -0.28
N PHE A 20 -10.87 -9.08 0.15
CA PHE A 20 -9.47 -8.98 0.59
C PHE A 20 -8.58 -8.59 -0.57
N THR A 21 -7.80 -7.55 -0.43
CA THR A 21 -6.99 -6.98 -1.52
C THR A 21 -5.50 -7.32 -1.41
N GLY A 22 -4.82 -6.85 -0.38
CA GLY A 22 -3.38 -7.08 -0.20
C GLY A 22 -2.56 -6.57 -1.38
N TRP A 23 -1.82 -7.47 -2.03
CA TRP A 23 -0.97 -7.15 -3.18
C TRP A 23 -1.66 -7.27 -4.54
N THR A 24 -2.93 -7.65 -4.56
CA THR A 24 -3.69 -7.64 -5.82
C THR A 24 -3.81 -6.20 -6.31
N ASP A 25 -3.44 -5.97 -7.56
CA ASP A 25 -3.24 -4.62 -8.12
C ASP A 25 -4.56 -4.04 -8.67
N VAL A 26 -5.52 -3.83 -7.78
CA VAL A 26 -6.81 -3.23 -8.14
C VAL A 26 -6.73 -1.72 -8.14
N ASP A 27 -7.49 -1.09 -9.01
CA ASP A 27 -7.55 0.36 -9.15
C ASP A 27 -8.51 0.99 -8.13
N LEU A 28 -8.51 2.31 -8.09
CA LEU A 28 -9.46 3.09 -7.31
C LEU A 28 -10.86 3.01 -7.94
N SER A 29 -11.89 3.05 -7.08
CA SER A 29 -13.25 3.32 -7.52
C SER A 29 -13.40 4.80 -7.89
N GLU A 30 -14.55 5.17 -8.47
CA GLU A 30 -14.87 6.59 -8.74
C GLU A 30 -14.83 7.43 -7.46
N LYS A 31 -15.36 6.88 -6.38
CA LYS A 31 -15.32 7.52 -5.07
C LYS A 31 -13.87 7.69 -4.58
N GLY A 32 -13.03 6.68 -4.77
CA GLY A 32 -11.62 6.72 -4.38
C GLY A 32 -10.84 7.79 -5.16
N ILE A 33 -11.13 7.96 -6.43
CA ILE A 33 -10.54 9.02 -7.25
C ILE A 33 -10.91 10.40 -6.70
N LYS A 34 -12.19 10.58 -6.37
CA LYS A 34 -12.65 11.84 -5.77
C LYS A 34 -11.99 12.09 -4.42
N GLU A 35 -11.89 11.08 -3.58
CA GLU A 35 -11.22 11.18 -2.28
C GLU A 35 -9.76 11.61 -2.41
N ALA A 36 -9.04 11.05 -3.39
CA ALA A 36 -7.66 11.42 -3.66
C ALA A 36 -7.52 12.88 -4.10
N LYS A 37 -8.40 13.35 -4.97
CA LYS A 37 -8.46 14.74 -5.39
C LYS A 37 -8.78 15.67 -4.23
N ASP A 38 -9.76 15.33 -3.43
CA ASP A 38 -10.17 16.11 -2.27
C ASP A 38 -9.05 16.19 -1.23
N GLY A 39 -8.31 15.11 -1.03
CA GLY A 39 -7.13 15.09 -0.16
C GLY A 39 -6.04 16.05 -0.65
N GLY A 40 -5.77 16.06 -1.95
CA GLY A 40 -4.82 17.00 -2.54
C GLY A 40 -5.26 18.45 -2.42
N LYS A 41 -6.54 18.72 -2.64
CA LYS A 41 -7.12 20.08 -2.46
C LYS A 41 -6.99 20.54 -1.02
N LEU A 42 -7.28 19.67 -0.06
CA LEU A 42 -7.17 19.98 1.36
C LEU A 42 -5.74 20.35 1.73
N LEU A 43 -4.76 19.56 1.28
CA LEU A 43 -3.33 19.84 1.52
C LEU A 43 -2.92 21.20 0.91
N LYS A 44 -3.42 21.52 -0.25
CA LYS A 44 -3.16 22.79 -0.91
C LYS A 44 -3.75 23.96 -0.10
N GLU A 45 -4.99 23.83 0.35
CA GLU A 45 -5.67 24.85 1.16
C GLU A 45 -4.94 25.10 2.48
N GLU A 46 -4.38 24.05 3.08
CA GLU A 46 -3.60 24.13 4.32
C GLU A 46 -2.16 24.66 4.08
N GLY A 47 -1.82 24.98 2.83
CA GLY A 47 -0.51 25.55 2.50
C GLY A 47 0.64 24.56 2.47
N TYR A 48 0.38 23.26 2.39
CA TYR A 48 1.44 22.25 2.30
C TYR A 48 2.13 22.29 0.93
N THR A 49 3.44 22.13 0.97
CA THR A 49 4.27 21.88 -0.21
C THR A 49 5.29 20.80 0.13
N PHE A 50 5.76 20.06 -0.86
CA PHE A 50 6.61 18.90 -0.66
C PHE A 50 7.79 18.89 -1.63
N ASP A 51 8.89 18.29 -1.22
CA ASP A 51 10.12 18.19 -2.02
C ASP A 51 10.28 16.79 -2.64
N ILE A 52 9.68 15.77 -2.05
CA ILE A 52 9.76 14.38 -2.50
C ILE A 52 8.52 13.60 -2.03
N ALA A 53 8.11 12.62 -2.81
CA ALA A 53 7.03 11.70 -2.48
C ALA A 53 7.48 10.25 -2.60
N PHE A 54 6.99 9.41 -1.70
CA PHE A 54 7.23 7.97 -1.70
C PHE A 54 5.90 7.24 -1.82
N THR A 55 5.86 6.18 -2.61
CA THR A 55 4.66 5.35 -2.79
C THR A 55 5.03 3.90 -3.03
N SER A 56 4.05 3.01 -2.93
CA SER A 56 4.20 1.61 -3.29
C SER A 56 4.18 1.41 -4.80
N VAL A 57 4.24 0.15 -5.23
CA VAL A 57 4.10 -0.21 -6.65
C VAL A 57 2.67 -0.64 -7.00
N LEU A 58 1.74 -0.50 -6.07
CA LEU A 58 0.33 -0.81 -6.29
C LEU A 58 -0.38 0.37 -6.95
N LYS A 59 -1.13 0.08 -8.00
CA LYS A 59 -1.82 1.08 -8.83
C LYS A 59 -2.67 2.06 -8.02
N ARG A 60 -3.45 1.56 -7.06
CA ARG A 60 -4.32 2.41 -6.24
C ARG A 60 -3.55 3.45 -5.44
N ALA A 61 -2.37 3.08 -4.93
CA ALA A 61 -1.52 4.01 -4.19
C ALA A 61 -0.85 5.02 -5.13
N ILE A 62 -0.32 4.55 -6.25
CA ILE A 62 0.31 5.41 -7.26
C ILE A 62 -0.69 6.43 -7.80
N ARG A 63 -1.89 6.00 -8.14
CA ARG A 63 -2.93 6.88 -8.67
C ARG A 63 -3.38 7.90 -7.64
N THR A 64 -3.55 7.48 -6.37
CA THR A 64 -3.88 8.42 -5.28
C THR A 64 -2.84 9.53 -5.17
N LEU A 65 -1.55 9.17 -5.19
CA LEU A 65 -0.47 10.15 -5.13
C LEU A 65 -0.49 11.07 -6.35
N ASN A 66 -0.63 10.52 -7.55
CA ASN A 66 -0.65 11.32 -8.78
C ASN A 66 -1.78 12.33 -8.78
N LEU A 67 -2.97 11.92 -8.33
CA LEU A 67 -4.13 12.81 -8.24
C LEU A 67 -3.91 13.92 -7.20
N ALA A 68 -3.32 13.58 -6.05
CA ALA A 68 -3.01 14.55 -5.01
C ALA A 68 -1.95 15.56 -5.50
N LEU A 69 -0.89 15.08 -6.15
CA LEU A 69 0.16 15.95 -6.69
C LEU A 69 -0.35 16.87 -7.80
N ASP A 70 -1.29 16.38 -8.62
CA ASP A 70 -1.94 17.22 -9.65
C ASP A 70 -2.68 18.40 -8.99
N GLU A 71 -3.47 18.15 -7.95
CA GLU A 71 -4.19 19.18 -7.22
C GLU A 71 -3.25 20.18 -6.51
N LEU A 72 -2.09 19.70 -6.05
CA LEU A 72 -1.06 20.51 -5.39
C LEU A 72 -0.18 21.27 -6.39
N ASP A 73 -0.30 20.99 -7.69
CA ASP A 73 0.61 21.48 -8.73
C ASP A 73 2.07 21.12 -8.45
N LEU A 74 2.30 19.90 -7.95
CA LEU A 74 3.60 19.37 -7.58
C LEU A 74 3.97 18.11 -8.36
N MET A 75 3.42 17.90 -9.54
CA MET A 75 3.71 16.72 -10.37
C MET A 75 5.19 16.65 -10.77
N TRP A 76 5.93 17.73 -10.66
CA TRP A 76 7.35 17.83 -11.02
C TRP A 76 8.30 17.30 -9.94
N ILE A 77 7.85 17.10 -8.71
CA ILE A 77 8.74 16.61 -7.65
C ILE A 77 9.15 15.16 -7.86
N PRO A 78 10.31 14.73 -7.34
CA PRO A 78 10.70 13.33 -7.39
C PRO A 78 9.68 12.43 -6.70
N VAL A 79 9.34 11.33 -7.35
CA VAL A 79 8.46 10.28 -6.80
C VAL A 79 9.25 8.98 -6.80
N VAL A 80 9.38 8.36 -5.65
CA VAL A 80 10.10 7.10 -5.47
C VAL A 80 9.10 6.00 -5.15
N LYS A 81 9.13 4.93 -5.93
CA LYS A 81 8.25 3.77 -5.76
C LYS A 81 9.04 2.61 -5.19
N SER A 82 8.47 1.93 -4.19
CA SER A 82 9.09 0.74 -3.62
C SER A 82 8.02 -0.27 -3.21
N TRP A 83 8.28 -1.54 -3.53
CA TRP A 83 7.44 -2.66 -3.08
C TRP A 83 7.39 -2.74 -1.55
N ARG A 84 8.43 -2.24 -0.87
CA ARG A 84 8.49 -2.23 0.61
C ARG A 84 7.45 -1.33 1.24
N LEU A 85 6.82 -0.47 0.46
CA LEU A 85 5.67 0.35 0.88
C LEU A 85 4.32 -0.27 0.54
N ASN A 86 4.31 -1.47 -0.03
CA ASN A 86 3.06 -2.17 -0.34
C ASN A 86 2.23 -2.43 0.92
N GLU A 87 0.92 -2.52 0.75
CA GLU A 87 0.02 -3.02 1.77
C GLU A 87 0.42 -4.44 2.18
N ARG A 88 0.01 -4.86 3.37
CA ARG A 88 0.23 -6.22 3.86
C ARG A 88 -0.33 -7.25 2.88
N HIS A 89 0.42 -8.33 2.66
CA HIS A 89 0.02 -9.40 1.77
C HIS A 89 -0.96 -10.36 2.46
N TYR A 90 -2.18 -10.43 1.97
CA TYR A 90 -3.22 -11.28 2.55
C TYR A 90 -3.17 -12.74 2.08
N GLY A 91 -2.14 -13.14 1.33
CA GLY A 91 -1.96 -14.53 0.92
C GLY A 91 -3.13 -15.08 0.11
N ALA A 92 -3.54 -16.28 0.46
CA ALA A 92 -4.64 -16.97 -0.22
C ALA A 92 -6.02 -16.35 0.03
N LEU A 93 -6.15 -15.39 0.97
CA LEU A 93 -7.41 -14.67 1.19
C LEU A 93 -7.68 -13.65 0.09
N GLN A 94 -6.67 -13.24 -0.68
CA GLN A 94 -6.82 -12.24 -1.73
C GLN A 94 -7.87 -12.64 -2.76
N GLY A 95 -8.84 -11.77 -2.98
CA GLY A 95 -9.97 -11.99 -3.88
C GLY A 95 -11.20 -12.62 -3.21
N LEU A 96 -11.08 -13.07 -1.97
CA LEU A 96 -12.22 -13.62 -1.24
C LEU A 96 -13.06 -12.52 -0.61
N ASN A 97 -14.38 -12.74 -0.58
CA ASN A 97 -15.30 -11.83 0.11
C ASN A 97 -15.12 -11.96 1.62
N LYS A 98 -15.01 -10.83 2.31
CA LYS A 98 -14.76 -10.81 3.76
C LYS A 98 -15.88 -11.44 4.57
N ALA A 99 -17.14 -11.16 4.21
CA ALA A 99 -18.30 -11.71 4.90
C ALA A 99 -18.43 -13.22 4.67
N GLU A 100 -18.27 -13.68 3.44
CA GLU A 100 -18.32 -15.10 3.10
C GLU A 100 -17.18 -15.88 3.77
N THR A 101 -16.00 -15.29 3.87
CA THR A 101 -14.85 -15.88 4.56
C THR A 101 -15.14 -16.02 6.04
N ALA A 102 -15.77 -15.01 6.66
CA ALA A 102 -16.18 -15.06 8.06
C ALA A 102 -17.23 -16.14 8.32
N GLU A 103 -18.17 -16.35 7.39
CA GLU A 103 -19.16 -17.43 7.48
C GLU A 103 -18.48 -18.81 7.44
N LYS A 104 -17.46 -18.97 6.58
CA LYS A 104 -16.76 -20.24 6.39
C LYS A 104 -15.81 -20.59 7.54
N TYR A 105 -15.04 -19.63 8.03
CA TYR A 105 -13.98 -19.87 9.02
C TYR A 105 -14.30 -19.32 10.41
N GLY A 106 -15.37 -18.56 10.57
CA GLY A 106 -15.76 -17.87 11.80
C GLY A 106 -15.15 -16.48 11.91
N ASP A 107 -15.89 -15.59 12.55
CA ASP A 107 -15.47 -14.18 12.73
C ASP A 107 -14.16 -14.05 13.49
N GLU A 108 -13.98 -14.88 14.53
CA GLU A 108 -12.77 -14.86 15.36
C GLU A 108 -11.52 -15.19 14.56
N GLN A 109 -11.57 -16.25 13.74
CA GLN A 109 -10.43 -16.66 12.91
C GLN A 109 -10.09 -15.59 11.87
N VAL A 110 -11.10 -15.00 11.22
CA VAL A 110 -10.89 -13.95 10.24
C VAL A 110 -10.31 -12.71 10.90
N LEU A 111 -10.77 -12.36 12.10
CA LEU A 111 -10.23 -11.23 12.86
C LEU A 111 -8.74 -11.46 13.19
N ILE A 112 -8.37 -12.68 13.56
CA ILE A 112 -6.96 -13.04 13.80
C ILE A 112 -6.13 -12.80 12.52
N TRP A 113 -6.58 -13.31 11.37
CA TRP A 113 -5.86 -13.11 10.09
C TRP A 113 -5.74 -11.65 9.70
N ARG A 114 -6.74 -10.82 10.04
CA ARG A 114 -6.75 -9.39 9.69
C ARG A 114 -5.94 -8.51 10.65
N ARG A 115 -5.85 -8.89 11.91
CA ARG A 115 -5.38 -8.00 12.98
C ARG A 115 -4.19 -8.52 13.76
N SER A 116 -3.89 -9.82 13.73
CA SER A 116 -2.80 -10.36 14.51
C SER A 116 -1.45 -9.79 14.06
N TYR A 117 -0.58 -9.56 15.04
CA TYR A 117 0.78 -9.12 14.78
C TYR A 117 1.64 -10.24 14.18
N ASP A 118 1.48 -11.46 14.66
CA ASP A 118 2.38 -12.59 14.35
C ASP A 118 1.70 -13.81 13.73
N VAL A 119 0.39 -13.80 13.52
CA VAL A 119 -0.33 -14.89 12.86
C VAL A 119 -0.69 -14.48 11.42
N PRO A 120 -0.03 -15.08 10.40
CA PRO A 120 -0.32 -14.73 9.02
C PRO A 120 -1.59 -15.41 8.51
N PRO A 121 -2.20 -14.87 7.44
CA PRO A 121 -3.28 -15.55 6.73
C PRO A 121 -2.74 -16.78 5.99
N PRO A 122 -3.61 -17.65 5.43
CA PRO A 122 -3.16 -18.79 4.64
C PRO A 122 -2.23 -18.37 3.49
N ALA A 123 -1.17 -19.13 3.27
CA ALA A 123 -0.16 -18.83 2.26
C ALA A 123 -0.63 -19.19 0.85
N LEU A 124 -0.17 -18.43 -0.13
CA LEU A 124 -0.26 -18.81 -1.53
C LEU A 124 0.71 -19.95 -1.83
N LYS A 125 0.40 -20.73 -2.87
CA LYS A 125 1.34 -21.70 -3.42
C LYS A 125 2.20 -21.02 -4.49
N GLU A 126 3.38 -21.57 -4.73
CA GLU A 126 4.33 -21.01 -5.70
C GLU A 126 3.76 -20.97 -7.13
N ASP A 127 2.89 -21.94 -7.47
CA ASP A 127 2.23 -22.02 -8.78
C ASP A 127 0.94 -21.17 -8.88
N ASP A 128 0.56 -20.49 -7.80
CA ASP A 128 -0.60 -19.59 -7.82
C ASP A 128 -0.27 -18.35 -8.65
N GLU A 129 -1.19 -17.96 -9.55
CA GLU A 129 -1.00 -16.78 -10.40
C GLU A 129 -0.88 -15.47 -9.62
N ARG A 130 -1.39 -15.44 -8.38
CA ARG A 130 -1.31 -14.28 -7.49
C ARG A 130 0.05 -14.16 -6.79
N TYR A 131 0.90 -15.19 -6.88
CA TYR A 131 2.22 -15.14 -6.26
C TYR A 131 3.09 -14.07 -6.92
N PRO A 132 3.67 -13.14 -6.13
CA PRO A 132 4.45 -12.01 -6.68
C PRO A 132 5.65 -12.44 -7.53
N GLY A 133 6.20 -13.63 -7.31
CA GLY A 133 7.30 -14.16 -8.12
C GLY A 133 6.95 -14.35 -9.60
N ASN A 134 5.66 -14.38 -9.92
CA ASN A 134 5.16 -14.50 -11.29
C ASN A 134 4.73 -13.15 -11.89
N ASP A 135 4.90 -12.05 -11.16
CA ASP A 135 4.48 -10.70 -11.56
C ASP A 135 5.69 -9.91 -12.08
N PRO A 136 5.62 -9.35 -13.30
CA PRO A 136 6.70 -8.53 -13.85
C PRO A 136 7.13 -7.35 -12.99
N LYS A 137 6.23 -6.80 -12.16
CA LYS A 137 6.56 -5.69 -11.26
C LYS A 137 7.69 -6.04 -10.29
N TYR A 138 7.86 -7.32 -9.98
CA TYR A 138 8.83 -7.81 -8.99
C TYR A 138 9.95 -8.65 -9.63
N ALA A 139 10.07 -8.61 -10.96
CA ALA A 139 11.03 -9.44 -11.69
C ALA A 139 12.49 -9.20 -11.29
N ASN A 140 12.82 -7.99 -10.86
CA ASN A 140 14.19 -7.62 -10.46
C ASN A 140 14.52 -7.97 -9.00
N LEU A 141 13.56 -8.52 -8.28
CA LEU A 141 13.74 -8.89 -6.87
C LEU A 141 14.08 -10.37 -6.75
N ASP A 142 14.87 -10.72 -5.72
CA ASP A 142 15.12 -12.10 -5.36
C ASP A 142 13.81 -12.72 -4.87
N LYS A 143 13.42 -13.86 -5.47
CA LYS A 143 12.17 -14.55 -5.09
C LYS A 143 12.10 -14.89 -3.61
N ARG A 144 13.26 -15.07 -2.96
CA ARG A 144 13.32 -15.36 -1.51
C ARG A 144 12.82 -14.20 -0.65
N THR A 145 12.80 -12.98 -1.19
CA THR A 145 12.29 -11.80 -0.47
C THR A 145 10.80 -11.59 -0.67
N LEU A 146 10.19 -12.27 -1.64
CA LEU A 146 8.79 -12.08 -1.99
C LEU A 146 7.88 -12.96 -1.11
N PRO A 147 6.82 -12.39 -0.51
CA PRO A 147 5.98 -13.13 0.41
C PRO A 147 4.96 -14.04 -0.28
N PHE A 148 4.61 -15.13 0.38
CA PHE A 148 3.42 -15.92 0.06
C PHE A 148 2.21 -15.47 0.90
N ASN A 149 2.48 -14.81 2.01
CA ASN A 149 1.53 -14.19 2.94
C ASN A 149 2.31 -13.29 3.89
N GLU A 150 1.62 -12.41 4.60
CA GLU A 150 2.25 -11.59 5.64
C GLU A 150 1.33 -11.39 6.83
N CYS A 151 1.88 -11.51 8.04
CA CYS A 151 1.30 -10.90 9.23
C CYS A 151 1.86 -9.46 9.37
N LEU A 152 1.38 -8.71 10.36
CA LEU A 152 1.86 -7.34 10.56
C LEU A 152 3.37 -7.30 10.84
N LYS A 153 3.89 -8.25 11.61
CA LYS A 153 5.32 -8.37 11.91
C LYS A 153 6.16 -8.46 10.62
N ASP A 154 5.75 -9.32 9.68
CA ASP A 154 6.44 -9.50 8.40
C ASP A 154 6.44 -8.19 7.58
N THR A 155 5.31 -7.48 7.58
CA THR A 155 5.17 -6.20 6.89
C THR A 155 6.11 -5.15 7.47
N VAL A 156 6.18 -5.05 8.79
CA VAL A 156 7.07 -4.14 9.50
C VAL A 156 8.54 -4.48 9.18
N GLU A 157 8.90 -5.75 9.22
CA GLU A 157 10.29 -6.19 8.96
C GLU A 157 10.77 -5.84 7.55
N ARG A 158 9.89 -5.89 6.54
CA ARG A 158 10.29 -5.52 5.18
C ARG A 158 10.22 -4.01 4.94
N PHE A 159 9.44 -3.27 5.72
CA PHE A 159 9.32 -1.81 5.62
C PHE A 159 10.45 -1.07 6.32
N LEU A 160 10.84 -1.48 7.53
CA LEU A 160 11.81 -0.73 8.35
C LEU A 160 13.14 -0.44 7.66
N PRO A 161 13.80 -1.38 6.94
CA PRO A 161 15.03 -1.05 6.22
C PRO A 161 14.87 0.11 5.25
N TYR A 162 13.74 0.18 4.57
CA TYR A 162 13.44 1.26 3.64
C TYR A 162 13.25 2.60 4.37
N TRP A 163 12.58 2.58 5.51
CA TRP A 163 12.45 3.77 6.36
C TRP A 163 13.81 4.30 6.77
N HIS A 164 14.68 3.43 7.29
CA HIS A 164 15.98 3.84 7.78
C HIS A 164 16.96 4.27 6.67
N ASP A 165 16.88 3.63 5.51
CA ASP A 165 17.86 3.85 4.43
C ASP A 165 17.42 4.92 3.44
N GLN A 166 16.12 5.15 3.27
CA GLN A 166 15.59 6.03 2.22
C GLN A 166 14.75 7.19 2.75
N ILE A 167 13.72 6.89 3.56
CA ILE A 167 12.76 7.93 3.99
C ILE A 167 13.34 8.84 5.06
N ALA A 168 13.86 8.28 6.15
CA ALA A 168 14.40 9.06 7.24
C ALA A 168 15.60 9.95 6.79
N PRO A 169 16.55 9.46 5.98
CA PRO A 169 17.60 10.32 5.43
C PRO A 169 17.06 11.47 4.59
N ALA A 170 16.05 11.22 3.74
CA ALA A 170 15.44 12.28 2.93
C ALA A 170 14.81 13.37 3.79
N ILE A 171 14.17 13.00 4.90
CA ILE A 171 13.61 13.96 5.87
C ILE A 171 14.73 14.75 6.54
N LYS A 172 15.79 14.08 6.98
CA LYS A 172 16.93 14.71 7.64
C LYS A 172 17.69 15.68 6.74
N GLU A 173 17.67 15.49 5.43
CA GLU A 173 18.21 16.42 4.44
C GLU A 173 17.35 17.67 4.26
N GLY A 174 16.28 17.82 5.02
CA GLY A 174 15.38 18.95 4.95
C GLY A 174 14.29 18.84 3.87
N LYS A 175 14.15 17.67 3.23
CA LYS A 175 13.10 17.42 2.25
C LYS A 175 11.76 17.22 2.95
N LYS A 176 10.70 17.77 2.36
CA LYS A 176 9.32 17.58 2.85
C LYS A 176 8.74 16.33 2.17
N GLY A 177 8.68 15.24 2.91
CA GLY A 177 8.22 13.97 2.37
C GLY A 177 6.70 13.77 2.46
N THR A 178 6.15 13.00 1.51
CA THR A 178 4.82 12.40 1.58
C THR A 178 4.97 10.89 1.61
N GLY A 179 4.26 10.20 2.52
CA GLY A 179 4.34 8.76 2.64
C GLY A 179 2.98 8.10 2.59
#